data_753593ab60306955d8b2349de29b565a
#
_entry.id   753593ab60306955d8b2349de29b565a
#
_cell.length_a   1.000
_cell.length_b   1.000
_cell.length_c   1.000
_cell.angle_alpha   90.00
_cell.angle_beta   90.00
_cell.angle_gamma   90.00
#
_symmetry.space_group_name_H-M   'P 1'
#
loop_
_entity.id
_entity.type
_entity.pdbx_description
1 polymer ?
#
loop_
_entity_poly.entity_id
_entity_poly.type
_entity_poly.pdbx_seq_one_letter_code
_entity_poly.pdbx_strand_id
1 'polypeptide(L)'
;MWHAWRFCYVCKSVLFSAANTSFHPPEPPVDHWGLDTPLPTFPVTYTLGRKHGVTQILGEDGKVVETFRPYYISKDKFLKDTERMITMITDGPLKSFCYRRLKYLENKFQLHVLLNELRELHEQKSVPHRDFYNIRKVDTHIHAASSMNQKHLLRFIKKKMKTEADTVVLEKNGRKVTMHEVFTNLGITAYDMSVDMLDVHADRNMFHRFDKFNAKYNPVGESTLREIFIKTDNYVNGKYFAEVLKEVLSDLEDSKYQQAEPRLSIYGRSKDEWDKLAKWAISHDVWSSNVMWMVQIPRLYDIYKAKNMIKNFDVILDNIFTPLFEVTNDPSSHPELYRFLQVVSGLDSVDDESKHEYVQFDRTTAQPENYVDSENPPYSYYLYYMYANITVLNAFRRSRGMNTFALRPHCGEAGHVNHLVAGYLTSESISHGLLLRKVPVLQYLFYLTQMGIAMSPLSNNSLFISYNRNPLPEYLMKGLNVSLSTDDPLQFHFTKEALMEEFSIAAQVWKLSSCDMCELARNSVLQSGFEDKVKIHWLGPSYREEGVTGNDVSRTNVPDIRVSYRYEAMVDELTNLFRTKHL
;
A
#
# COMPACT_ATOMS: atom_id res chain seq x y z
N MET A 1 -11.73 23.65 -11.43
CA MET A 1 -12.82 22.66 -11.31
C MET A 1 -12.31 21.28 -10.91
N TRP A 2 -11.18 20.81 -11.45
CA TRP A 2 -10.58 19.50 -11.15
C TRP A 2 -9.95 19.41 -9.75
N HIS A 3 -9.26 20.45 -9.28
CA HIS A 3 -8.74 20.52 -7.90
C HIS A 3 -9.86 20.49 -6.85
N ALA A 4 -10.95 21.23 -7.10
CA ALA A 4 -12.11 21.21 -6.22
C ALA A 4 -12.76 19.81 -6.15
N TRP A 5 -12.63 19.01 -7.21
CA TRP A 5 -13.25 17.70 -7.30
C TRP A 5 -12.46 16.65 -6.52
N ARG A 6 -11.14 16.61 -6.64
CA ARG A 6 -10.30 15.70 -5.85
C ARG A 6 -10.14 16.15 -4.39
N PHE A 7 -9.96 17.46 -4.17
CA PHE A 7 -9.95 18.04 -2.83
C PHE A 7 -11.29 17.84 -2.10
N CYS A 8 -12.42 17.90 -2.78
CA CYS A 8 -13.72 17.67 -2.17
C CYS A 8 -13.96 16.19 -1.80
N TYR A 9 -13.35 15.22 -2.51
CA TYR A 9 -13.55 13.79 -2.26
C TYR A 9 -12.47 13.17 -1.38
N VAL A 10 -11.22 13.60 -1.48
CA VAL A 10 -10.09 13.04 -0.72
C VAL A 10 -9.77 13.81 0.56
N CYS A 11 -9.93 15.15 0.55
CA CYS A 11 -9.51 16.00 1.67
C CYS A 11 -10.58 16.32 2.72
N LYS A 12 -11.82 15.85 2.58
CA LYS A 12 -12.85 16.06 3.62
C LYS A 12 -12.78 15.10 4.82
N SER A 13 -11.75 14.28 4.91
CA SER A 13 -11.63 13.31 6.02
C SER A 13 -11.12 13.90 7.35
N VAL A 14 -10.82 15.22 7.44
CA VAL A 14 -10.16 15.72 8.65
C VAL A 14 -10.67 17.07 9.10
N LEU A 15 -11.75 17.05 9.82
CA LEU A 15 -12.10 18.04 10.81
C LEU A 15 -12.42 17.32 12.12
N PHE A 16 -11.39 16.88 12.83
CA PHE A 16 -11.49 16.63 14.26
C PHE A 16 -10.54 17.57 14.99
N SER A 17 -11.12 18.23 15.96
CA SER A 17 -10.63 19.25 16.88
C SER A 17 -9.18 18.99 17.34
N ALA A 18 -8.31 19.93 17.04
CA ALA A 18 -7.00 20.08 17.65
C ALA A 18 -7.14 20.59 19.10
N ALA A 19 -7.67 19.76 19.99
CA ALA A 19 -7.71 20.09 21.41
C ALA A 19 -6.66 19.27 22.15
N ASN A 20 -5.67 19.95 22.71
CA ASN A 20 -4.68 19.45 23.68
C ASN A 20 -3.91 18.19 23.28
N THR A 21 -3.03 18.28 22.31
CA THR A 21 -2.03 17.23 22.07
C THR A 21 -0.78 17.51 22.91
N SER A 22 -0.56 16.68 23.94
CA SER A 22 0.70 16.67 24.65
C SER A 22 1.83 16.25 23.71
N PHE A 23 3.03 16.85 23.86
CA PHE A 23 4.23 16.49 23.08
C PHE A 23 4.84 15.13 23.47
N HIS A 24 4.18 14.36 24.31
CA HIS A 24 4.63 13.01 24.67
C HIS A 24 4.24 11.98 23.61
N PRO A 25 5.09 10.97 23.36
CA PRO A 25 4.72 9.87 22.49
C PRO A 25 3.42 9.24 23.00
N PRO A 26 2.47 8.92 22.10
CA PRO A 26 1.29 8.19 22.53
C PRO A 26 1.75 6.84 23.10
N GLU A 27 1.33 6.56 24.32
CA GLU A 27 1.59 5.26 24.94
C GLU A 27 0.80 4.18 24.17
N PRO A 28 1.43 3.02 23.90
CA PRO A 28 0.71 1.89 23.34
C PRO A 28 -0.43 1.49 24.29
N PRO A 29 -1.63 1.20 23.80
CA PRO A 29 -2.71 0.74 24.66
C PRO A 29 -2.34 -0.59 25.30
N VAL A 30 -2.63 -0.77 26.59
CA VAL A 30 -2.41 -2.04 27.32
C VAL A 30 -3.22 -3.17 26.69
N ASP A 31 -4.48 -2.90 26.33
CA ASP A 31 -5.34 -3.78 25.54
C ASP A 31 -5.40 -3.25 24.11
N HIS A 32 -4.39 -3.55 23.30
CA HIS A 32 -4.27 -3.04 21.92
C HIS A 32 -5.32 -3.65 20.97
N TRP A 33 -5.89 -4.81 21.30
CA TRP A 33 -7.01 -5.38 20.54
C TRP A 33 -8.37 -4.93 21.07
N GLY A 34 -8.41 -4.26 22.22
CA GLY A 34 -9.65 -3.85 22.87
C GLY A 34 -10.52 -5.03 23.30
N LEU A 35 -9.90 -6.15 23.75
CA LEU A 35 -10.63 -7.39 24.09
C LEU A 35 -11.56 -7.21 25.29
N ASP A 36 -11.14 -6.38 26.24
CA ASP A 36 -11.91 -6.05 27.45
C ASP A 36 -12.92 -4.92 27.21
N THR A 37 -12.83 -4.24 26.06
CA THR A 37 -13.74 -3.15 25.71
C THR A 37 -15.00 -3.68 25.04
N PRO A 38 -16.21 -3.32 25.52
CA PRO A 38 -17.45 -3.72 24.86
C PRO A 38 -17.52 -3.14 23.44
N LEU A 39 -18.09 -3.92 22.53
CA LEU A 39 -18.30 -3.48 21.16
C LEU A 39 -19.32 -2.32 21.12
N PRO A 40 -19.11 -1.32 20.28
CA PRO A 40 -20.08 -0.24 20.15
C PRO A 40 -21.38 -0.75 19.54
N THR A 41 -22.49 -0.23 20.05
CA THR A 41 -23.84 -0.48 19.51
C THR A 41 -24.35 0.79 18.84
N PHE A 42 -25.05 0.64 17.73
CA PHE A 42 -25.61 1.78 17.00
C PHE A 42 -27.13 1.77 17.05
N PRO A 43 -27.77 2.94 17.24
CA PRO A 43 -29.24 3.01 17.36
C PRO A 43 -29.98 2.68 16.07
N VAL A 44 -29.31 2.80 14.94
CA VAL A 44 -29.88 2.52 13.61
C VAL A 44 -29.02 1.48 12.90
N THR A 45 -29.64 0.39 12.48
CA THR A 45 -29.08 -0.59 11.54
C THR A 45 -29.76 -0.44 10.19
N TYR A 46 -28.99 -0.63 9.13
CA TYR A 46 -29.49 -0.51 7.75
C TYR A 46 -29.61 -1.89 7.10
N THR A 47 -30.51 -2.00 6.14
CA THR A 47 -30.54 -3.18 5.26
C THR A 47 -29.42 -3.02 4.21
N LEU A 48 -28.64 -4.07 4.02
CA LEU A 48 -27.59 -4.09 3.00
C LEU A 48 -28.10 -4.82 1.76
N GLY A 49 -28.03 -4.15 0.61
CA GLY A 49 -28.34 -4.74 -0.69
C GLY A 49 -27.13 -4.67 -1.60
N ARG A 50 -27.23 -5.25 -2.80
CA ARG A 50 -26.20 -5.12 -3.84
C ARG A 50 -26.81 -4.75 -5.17
N LYS A 51 -26.15 -3.89 -5.92
CA LYS A 51 -26.58 -3.51 -7.26
C LYS A 51 -25.35 -3.21 -8.11
N HIS A 52 -25.22 -3.91 -9.23
CA HIS A 52 -24.12 -3.72 -10.17
C HIS A 52 -22.73 -3.79 -9.51
N GLY A 53 -22.52 -4.79 -8.66
CA GLY A 53 -21.27 -5.02 -7.98
C GLY A 53 -20.95 -4.07 -6.82
N VAL A 54 -21.85 -3.12 -6.49
CA VAL A 54 -21.66 -2.15 -5.40
C VAL A 54 -22.67 -2.39 -4.30
N THR A 55 -22.20 -2.43 -3.06
CA THR A 55 -23.07 -2.60 -1.88
C THR A 55 -23.91 -1.34 -1.66
N GLN A 56 -25.22 -1.54 -1.43
CA GLN A 56 -26.21 -0.49 -1.21
C GLN A 56 -26.59 -0.45 0.27
N ILE A 57 -26.61 0.74 0.85
CA ILE A 57 -27.10 0.99 2.21
C ILE A 57 -28.55 1.48 2.09
N LEU A 58 -29.50 0.63 2.47
CA LEU A 58 -30.93 0.85 2.28
C LEU A 58 -31.60 1.23 3.60
N GLY A 59 -32.51 2.21 3.53
CA GLY A 59 -33.40 2.54 4.61
C GLY A 59 -34.56 1.57 4.75
N GLU A 60 -35.45 1.83 5.69
CA GLU A 60 -36.65 1.03 5.92
C GLU A 60 -37.61 1.00 4.70
N ASP A 61 -37.56 2.03 3.87
CA ASP A 61 -38.32 2.15 2.62
C ASP A 61 -37.71 1.35 1.44
N GLY A 62 -36.62 0.62 1.68
CA GLY A 62 -35.89 -0.15 0.65
C GLY A 62 -35.13 0.72 -0.37
N LYS A 63 -35.04 2.02 -0.14
CA LYS A 63 -34.26 2.94 -0.99
C LYS A 63 -32.90 3.24 -0.39
N VAL A 64 -31.96 3.62 -1.26
CA VAL A 64 -30.63 4.08 -0.82
C VAL A 64 -30.80 5.31 0.08
N VAL A 65 -30.20 5.24 1.27
CA VAL A 65 -30.21 6.32 2.25
C VAL A 65 -29.57 7.57 1.63
N GLU A 66 -30.27 8.70 1.67
CA GLU A 66 -29.89 9.93 0.96
C GLU A 66 -28.51 10.45 1.36
N THR A 67 -28.13 10.30 2.62
CA THR A 67 -26.81 10.69 3.14
C THR A 67 -25.65 9.98 2.40
N PHE A 68 -25.84 8.75 1.96
CA PHE A 68 -24.80 7.97 1.26
C PHE A 68 -24.87 8.11 -0.27
N ARG A 69 -25.98 8.61 -0.80
CA ARG A 69 -26.21 8.74 -2.24
C ARG A 69 -25.10 9.46 -3.01
N PRO A 70 -24.48 10.56 -2.51
CA PRO A 70 -23.39 11.24 -3.21
C PRO A 70 -22.12 10.41 -3.40
N TYR A 71 -21.95 9.33 -2.63
CA TYR A 71 -20.76 8.46 -2.65
C TYR A 71 -20.87 7.28 -3.62
N TYR A 72 -22.05 7.10 -4.24
CA TYR A 72 -22.24 6.10 -5.30
C TYR A 72 -21.76 6.66 -6.64
N ILE A 73 -20.57 6.23 -7.06
CA ILE A 73 -19.95 6.66 -8.30
C ILE A 73 -20.35 5.69 -9.40
N SER A 74 -21.06 6.18 -10.42
CA SER A 74 -21.51 5.33 -11.51
C SER A 74 -20.38 4.94 -12.46
N LYS A 75 -20.48 3.75 -13.05
CA LYS A 75 -19.61 3.24 -14.12
C LYS A 75 -19.49 4.27 -15.25
N ASP A 76 -20.62 4.85 -15.71
CA ASP A 76 -20.63 5.83 -16.78
C ASP A 76 -19.81 7.09 -16.47
N LYS A 77 -19.86 7.55 -15.23
CA LYS A 77 -19.06 8.71 -14.81
C LYS A 77 -17.58 8.38 -14.83
N PHE A 78 -17.19 7.24 -14.26
CA PHE A 78 -15.80 6.79 -14.27
C PHE A 78 -15.26 6.63 -15.70
N LEU A 79 -16.04 6.02 -16.60
CA LEU A 79 -15.64 5.85 -17.99
C LEU A 79 -15.51 7.19 -18.73
N LYS A 80 -16.42 8.15 -18.51
CA LYS A 80 -16.29 9.49 -19.07
C LYS A 80 -15.04 10.22 -18.58
N ASP A 81 -14.74 10.09 -17.30
CA ASP A 81 -13.53 10.69 -16.72
C ASP A 81 -12.27 10.01 -17.27
N THR A 82 -12.30 8.68 -17.47
CA THR A 82 -11.22 7.93 -18.12
C THR A 82 -11.04 8.36 -19.59
N GLU A 83 -12.11 8.44 -20.37
CA GLU A 83 -12.08 8.92 -21.78
C GLU A 83 -11.46 10.32 -21.86
N ARG A 84 -11.87 11.22 -20.95
CA ARG A 84 -11.31 12.56 -20.86
C ARG A 84 -9.81 12.56 -20.54
N MET A 85 -9.38 11.72 -19.61
CA MET A 85 -7.96 11.59 -19.26
C MET A 85 -7.15 11.04 -20.43
N ILE A 86 -7.67 10.03 -21.14
CA ILE A 86 -7.03 9.48 -22.35
C ILE A 86 -6.90 10.58 -23.42
N THR A 87 -7.94 11.37 -23.65
CA THR A 87 -7.90 12.52 -24.57
C THR A 87 -6.79 13.50 -24.16
N MET A 88 -6.69 13.84 -22.89
CA MET A 88 -5.65 14.76 -22.39
C MET A 88 -4.23 14.21 -22.58
N ILE A 89 -3.99 12.93 -22.29
CA ILE A 89 -2.65 12.34 -22.42
C ILE A 89 -2.23 12.11 -23.87
N THR A 90 -3.16 12.09 -24.80
CA THR A 90 -2.89 11.95 -26.26
C THR A 90 -2.79 13.29 -26.97
N ASP A 91 -3.29 14.38 -26.37
CA ASP A 91 -3.23 15.73 -26.94
C ASP A 91 -1.78 16.23 -27.07
N GLY A 92 -1.36 16.54 -28.27
CA GLY A 92 0.02 16.93 -28.57
C GLY A 92 0.47 18.26 -27.89
N PRO A 93 -0.29 19.35 -28.04
CA PRO A 93 -0.01 20.62 -27.37
C PRO A 93 0.06 20.47 -25.86
N LEU A 94 -0.90 19.80 -25.24
CA LEU A 94 -0.92 19.59 -23.78
C LEU A 94 0.28 18.74 -23.31
N LYS A 95 0.61 17.68 -24.04
CA LYS A 95 1.79 16.87 -23.77
C LYS A 95 3.07 17.71 -23.80
N SER A 96 3.24 18.55 -24.82
CA SER A 96 4.39 19.45 -24.95
C SER A 96 4.43 20.48 -23.83
N PHE A 97 3.30 21.05 -23.46
CA PHE A 97 3.18 21.97 -22.32
C PHE A 97 3.62 21.30 -21.02
N CYS A 98 3.01 20.17 -20.67
CA CYS A 98 3.35 19.44 -19.44
C CYS A 98 4.83 19.03 -19.38
N TYR A 99 5.38 18.53 -20.50
CA TYR A 99 6.81 18.19 -20.60
C TYR A 99 7.70 19.38 -20.29
N ARG A 100 7.40 20.56 -20.88
CA ARG A 100 8.18 21.79 -20.65
C ARG A 100 8.06 22.27 -19.20
N ARG A 101 6.86 22.19 -18.60
CA ARG A 101 6.67 22.54 -17.18
C ARG A 101 7.46 21.62 -16.25
N LEU A 102 7.39 20.32 -16.47
CA LEU A 102 8.18 19.34 -15.71
C LEU A 102 9.69 19.57 -15.86
N LYS A 103 10.15 19.91 -17.07
CA LYS A 103 11.57 20.24 -17.31
C LYS A 103 11.99 21.55 -16.64
N TYR A 104 11.09 22.54 -16.60
CA TYR A 104 11.29 23.77 -15.85
C TYR A 104 11.45 23.49 -14.35
N LEU A 105 10.57 22.68 -13.76
CA LEU A 105 10.63 22.29 -12.34
C LEU A 105 11.94 21.57 -12.01
N GLU A 106 12.36 20.64 -12.85
CA GLU A 106 13.65 19.95 -12.73
C GLU A 106 14.83 20.91 -12.72
N ASN A 107 14.89 21.83 -13.69
CA ASN A 107 15.96 22.83 -13.78
C ASN A 107 15.92 23.82 -12.60
N LYS A 108 14.72 24.23 -12.16
CA LYS A 108 14.53 25.10 -10.98
C LYS A 108 15.06 24.43 -9.72
N PHE A 109 14.82 23.11 -9.56
CA PHE A 109 15.36 22.34 -8.45
C PHE A 109 16.89 22.23 -8.50
N GLN A 110 17.46 21.94 -9.65
CA GLN A 110 18.92 21.90 -9.81
C GLN A 110 19.57 23.25 -9.45
N LEU A 111 18.95 24.35 -9.86
CA LEU A 111 19.40 25.69 -9.47
C LEU A 111 19.26 25.91 -7.96
N HIS A 112 18.15 25.49 -7.35
CA HIS A 112 17.97 25.57 -5.90
C HIS A 112 19.08 24.83 -5.16
N VAL A 113 19.39 23.59 -5.54
CA VAL A 113 20.45 22.79 -4.92
C VAL A 113 21.80 23.49 -5.08
N LEU A 114 22.14 23.92 -6.29
CA LEU A 114 23.41 24.62 -6.56
C LEU A 114 23.63 25.86 -5.67
N LEU A 115 22.56 26.58 -5.39
CA LEU A 115 22.64 27.82 -4.59
C LEU A 115 22.53 27.60 -3.08
N ASN A 116 21.87 26.52 -2.64
CA ASN A 116 21.44 26.37 -1.26
C ASN A 116 21.94 25.10 -0.56
N GLU A 117 22.62 24.18 -1.22
CA GLU A 117 23.08 22.91 -0.61
C GLU A 117 23.83 23.11 0.72
N LEU A 118 24.76 24.07 0.76
CA LEU A 118 25.51 24.39 1.99
C LEU A 118 24.61 24.98 3.09
N ARG A 119 23.59 25.75 2.70
CA ARG A 119 22.64 26.33 3.65
C ARG A 119 21.71 25.24 4.22
N GLU A 120 21.23 24.32 3.36
CA GLU A 120 20.45 23.16 3.78
C GLU A 120 21.27 22.31 4.77
N LEU A 121 22.51 21.99 4.44
CA LEU A 121 23.40 21.25 5.32
C LEU A 121 23.65 21.95 6.65
N HIS A 122 23.83 23.28 6.63
CA HIS A 122 24.01 24.08 7.85
C HIS A 122 22.77 24.01 8.75
N GLU A 123 21.58 24.15 8.16
CA GLU A 123 20.32 24.08 8.87
C GLU A 123 20.08 22.68 9.50
N GLN A 124 20.36 21.59 8.75
CA GLN A 124 20.32 20.23 9.30
C GLN A 124 21.25 20.03 10.49
N LYS A 125 22.48 20.54 10.40
CA LYS A 125 23.49 20.44 11.46
C LYS A 125 23.20 21.35 12.65
N SER A 126 22.37 22.37 12.52
CA SER A 126 21.96 23.23 13.63
C SER A 126 21.04 22.52 14.64
N VAL A 127 20.44 21.40 14.25
CA VAL A 127 19.60 20.57 15.11
C VAL A 127 20.48 19.52 15.81
N PRO A 128 20.78 19.68 17.10
CA PRO A 128 21.63 18.73 17.81
C PRO A 128 20.94 17.35 17.95
N HIS A 129 21.75 16.30 17.85
CA HIS A 129 21.31 14.90 18.01
C HIS A 129 20.29 14.40 16.99
N ARG A 130 20.10 15.12 15.86
CA ARG A 130 19.23 14.67 14.76
C ARG A 130 20.09 14.31 13.56
N ASP A 131 19.86 13.10 13.03
CA ASP A 131 20.47 12.60 11.81
C ASP A 131 19.45 11.76 11.02
N PHE A 132 19.83 11.27 9.86
CA PHE A 132 18.94 10.44 9.03
C PHE A 132 18.46 9.16 9.73
N TYR A 133 19.28 8.55 10.61
CA TYR A 133 18.89 7.32 11.30
C TYR A 133 17.71 7.54 12.23
N ASN A 134 17.73 8.62 13.01
CA ASN A 134 16.75 8.88 14.07
C ASN A 134 15.54 9.75 13.67
N ILE A 135 15.35 10.04 12.38
CA ILE A 135 14.09 10.57 11.85
C ILE A 135 13.11 9.43 11.57
N ARG A 136 11.81 9.72 11.67
CA ARG A 136 10.76 8.75 11.39
C ARG A 136 10.64 8.49 9.89
N LYS A 137 10.52 7.22 9.53
CA LYS A 137 10.32 6.73 8.17
C LYS A 137 9.39 5.53 8.17
N VAL A 138 8.50 5.47 7.20
CA VAL A 138 7.50 4.40 7.06
C VAL A 138 7.74 3.64 5.76
N ASP A 139 7.85 2.34 5.85
CA ASP A 139 7.78 1.47 4.69
C ASP A 139 6.30 1.32 4.29
N THR A 140 5.88 2.11 3.30
CA THR A 140 4.48 2.19 2.87
C THR A 140 4.11 1.11 1.85
N HIS A 141 5.09 0.30 1.41
CA HIS A 141 4.88 -0.77 0.46
C HIS A 141 5.80 -1.96 0.75
N ILE A 142 5.31 -2.88 1.55
CA ILE A 142 5.99 -4.14 1.89
C ILE A 142 4.96 -5.27 1.97
N HIS A 143 5.28 -6.44 1.39
CA HIS A 143 4.43 -7.63 1.49
C HIS A 143 4.72 -8.38 2.78
N ALA A 144 3.69 -8.66 3.59
CA ALA A 144 3.85 -9.36 4.87
C ALA A 144 4.49 -10.75 4.71
N ALA A 145 4.15 -11.47 3.63
CA ALA A 145 4.68 -12.79 3.33
C ALA A 145 6.19 -12.83 3.04
N SER A 146 6.80 -11.68 2.77
CA SER A 146 8.22 -11.52 2.43
C SER A 146 8.92 -10.44 3.26
N SER A 147 8.34 -10.05 4.38
CA SER A 147 8.86 -8.95 5.22
C SER A 147 10.15 -9.29 5.99
N MET A 148 10.50 -10.58 6.12
CA MET A 148 11.76 -11.04 6.69
C MET A 148 12.83 -11.19 5.62
N ASN A 149 14.12 -11.04 5.97
CA ASN A 149 15.19 -11.37 5.05
C ASN A 149 15.49 -12.89 5.01
N GLN A 150 16.25 -13.32 4.00
CA GLN A 150 16.58 -14.75 3.78
C GLN A 150 17.22 -15.43 5.00
N LYS A 151 18.19 -14.77 5.63
CA LYS A 151 18.91 -15.33 6.80
C LYS A 151 17.98 -15.48 7.99
N HIS A 152 17.02 -14.57 8.13
CA HIS A 152 15.99 -14.65 9.16
C HIS A 152 15.10 -15.88 8.94
N LEU A 153 14.50 -16.01 7.75
CA LEU A 153 13.67 -17.17 7.43
C LEU A 153 14.44 -18.49 7.57
N LEU A 154 15.68 -18.55 7.07
CA LEU A 154 16.53 -19.73 7.20
C LEU A 154 16.74 -20.14 8.66
N ARG A 155 17.10 -19.20 9.52
CA ARG A 155 17.29 -19.46 10.97
C ARG A 155 16.00 -19.92 11.62
N PHE A 156 14.89 -19.28 11.27
CA PHE A 156 13.57 -19.63 11.78
C PHE A 156 13.21 -21.09 11.41
N ILE A 157 13.31 -21.47 10.13
CA ILE A 157 13.02 -22.82 9.66
C ILE A 157 13.93 -23.83 10.37
N LYS A 158 15.25 -23.58 10.42
CA LYS A 158 16.20 -24.48 11.12
C LYS A 158 15.88 -24.66 12.60
N LYS A 159 15.46 -23.60 13.29
CA LYS A 159 15.01 -23.65 14.68
C LYS A 159 13.79 -24.56 14.81
N LYS A 160 12.79 -24.40 13.95
CA LYS A 160 11.56 -25.20 13.97
C LYS A 160 11.80 -26.67 13.66
N MET A 161 12.64 -26.97 12.67
CA MET A 161 13.05 -28.36 12.37
C MET A 161 13.65 -29.07 13.57
N LYS A 162 14.38 -28.35 14.45
CA LYS A 162 15.03 -28.93 15.64
C LYS A 162 14.10 -29.01 16.85
N THR A 163 13.26 -27.99 17.05
CA THR A 163 12.46 -27.87 18.28
C THR A 163 11.06 -28.45 18.16
N GLU A 164 10.53 -28.55 16.94
CA GLU A 164 9.15 -28.96 16.66
C GLU A 164 9.07 -30.08 15.60
N ALA A 165 10.07 -30.96 15.56
CA ALA A 165 10.18 -32.03 14.57
C ALA A 165 8.95 -32.95 14.50
N ASP A 166 8.35 -33.27 15.64
CA ASP A 166 7.22 -34.20 15.77
C ASP A 166 5.85 -33.50 15.61
N THR A 167 5.84 -32.17 15.43
CA THR A 167 4.59 -31.43 15.24
C THR A 167 3.96 -31.79 13.90
N VAL A 168 2.68 -32.13 13.88
CA VAL A 168 1.91 -32.35 12.65
C VAL A 168 1.66 -31.02 11.97
N VAL A 169 2.13 -30.87 10.73
CA VAL A 169 2.08 -29.60 9.98
C VAL A 169 1.21 -29.65 8.72
N LEU A 170 0.85 -30.86 8.29
CA LEU A 170 0.03 -31.07 7.10
C LEU A 170 -0.87 -32.29 7.28
N GLU A 171 -1.94 -32.31 6.50
CA GLU A 171 -2.73 -33.51 6.27
C GLU A 171 -2.85 -33.76 4.76
N LYS A 172 -2.37 -34.92 4.31
CA LYS A 172 -2.49 -35.34 2.90
C LYS A 172 -3.22 -36.68 2.84
N ASN A 173 -4.32 -36.74 2.09
CA ASN A 173 -5.13 -37.96 1.90
C ASN A 173 -5.54 -38.65 3.23
N GLY A 174 -5.90 -37.85 4.25
CA GLY A 174 -6.28 -38.36 5.57
C GLY A 174 -5.10 -38.82 6.46
N ARG A 175 -3.85 -38.70 5.96
CA ARG A 175 -2.65 -38.98 6.75
C ARG A 175 -2.05 -37.69 7.31
N LYS A 176 -1.86 -37.65 8.60
CA LYS A 176 -1.13 -36.57 9.30
C LYS A 176 0.35 -36.71 9.04
N VAL A 177 1.00 -35.60 8.66
CA VAL A 177 2.42 -35.53 8.30
C VAL A 177 3.11 -34.57 9.24
N THR A 178 4.17 -35.04 9.89
CA THR A 178 4.98 -34.23 10.82
C THR A 178 5.98 -33.33 10.09
N MET A 179 6.50 -32.34 10.78
CA MET A 179 7.58 -31.48 10.27
C MET A 179 8.79 -32.32 9.83
N HIS A 180 9.19 -33.28 10.63
CA HIS A 180 10.29 -34.21 10.32
C HIS A 180 10.01 -35.00 9.03
N GLU A 181 8.82 -35.56 8.87
CA GLU A 181 8.46 -36.31 7.66
C GLU A 181 8.46 -35.42 6.42
N VAL A 182 8.02 -34.15 6.52
CA VAL A 182 8.07 -33.18 5.39
C VAL A 182 9.50 -33.02 4.91
N PHE A 183 10.43 -32.70 5.80
CA PHE A 183 11.84 -32.48 5.42
C PHE A 183 12.55 -33.77 5.00
N THR A 184 12.24 -34.91 5.63
CA THR A 184 12.76 -36.21 5.22
C THR A 184 12.34 -36.58 3.79
N ASN A 185 11.05 -36.32 3.45
CA ASN A 185 10.55 -36.54 2.08
C ASN A 185 11.21 -35.63 1.04
N LEU A 186 11.69 -34.45 1.45
CA LEU A 186 12.48 -33.55 0.61
C LEU A 186 13.96 -33.88 0.57
N GLY A 187 14.42 -34.87 1.36
CA GLY A 187 15.83 -35.23 1.47
C GLY A 187 16.70 -34.14 2.13
N ILE A 188 16.10 -33.28 2.98
CA ILE A 188 16.75 -32.12 3.56
C ILE A 188 16.86 -32.26 5.07
N THR A 189 18.06 -32.05 5.59
CA THR A 189 18.29 -31.93 7.04
C THR A 189 18.54 -30.49 7.45
N ALA A 190 18.39 -30.18 8.74
CA ALA A 190 18.71 -28.84 9.26
C ALA A 190 20.18 -28.45 9.04
N TYR A 191 21.05 -29.42 8.78
CA TYR A 191 22.47 -29.22 8.52
C TYR A 191 22.69 -28.73 7.08
N ASP A 192 21.99 -29.34 6.14
CA ASP A 192 22.14 -29.06 4.70
C ASP A 192 21.57 -27.68 4.29
N MET A 193 20.61 -27.20 5.05
CA MET A 193 19.95 -25.90 4.75
C MET A 193 20.95 -24.75 4.78
N SER A 194 21.13 -24.11 3.64
CA SER A 194 21.91 -22.87 3.45
C SER A 194 21.04 -21.77 2.82
N VAL A 195 21.55 -20.56 2.72
CA VAL A 195 20.85 -19.47 2.02
C VAL A 195 20.65 -19.81 0.55
N ASP A 196 21.67 -20.42 -0.07
CA ASP A 196 21.61 -20.82 -1.49
C ASP A 196 20.57 -21.93 -1.71
N MET A 197 20.50 -22.89 -0.78
CA MET A 197 19.52 -23.96 -0.84
C MET A 197 18.10 -23.47 -0.60
N LEU A 198 17.90 -22.46 0.25
CA LEU A 198 16.59 -21.84 0.49
C LEU A 198 16.00 -21.24 -0.80
N ASP A 199 16.87 -20.74 -1.67
CA ASP A 199 16.58 -20.29 -3.05
C ASP A 199 15.41 -19.30 -3.16
N VAL A 200 15.28 -18.38 -2.22
CA VAL A 200 14.22 -17.37 -2.21
C VAL A 200 14.67 -16.03 -2.79
N HIS A 201 15.96 -15.81 -3.00
CA HIS A 201 16.49 -14.58 -3.53
C HIS A 201 16.24 -14.44 -5.04
N ALA A 202 15.80 -13.25 -5.46
CA ALA A 202 15.61 -12.93 -6.87
C ALA A 202 16.93 -12.44 -7.49
N ASP A 203 17.23 -12.96 -8.67
CA ASP A 203 18.37 -12.58 -9.49
C ASP A 203 17.94 -11.98 -10.84
N ARG A 204 18.89 -11.70 -11.72
CA ARG A 204 18.60 -11.16 -13.05
C ARG A 204 17.78 -12.08 -13.98
N ASN A 205 17.67 -13.36 -13.67
CA ASN A 205 16.83 -14.30 -14.41
C ASN A 205 15.33 -14.03 -14.21
N MET A 206 14.99 -13.23 -13.19
CA MET A 206 13.61 -12.78 -12.93
C MET A 206 13.20 -11.58 -13.78
N PHE A 207 14.16 -10.89 -14.44
CA PHE A 207 13.90 -9.68 -15.19
C PHE A 207 12.86 -9.93 -16.29
N HIS A 208 11.72 -9.24 -16.20
CA HIS A 208 10.51 -9.43 -17.01
C HIS A 208 9.90 -10.84 -16.95
N ARG A 209 10.19 -11.62 -15.91
CA ARG A 209 9.71 -12.99 -15.73
C ARG A 209 9.02 -13.15 -14.36
N PHE A 210 7.83 -12.57 -14.25
CA PHE A 210 7.05 -12.59 -13.01
C PHE A 210 6.68 -14.02 -12.56
N ASP A 211 6.50 -14.96 -13.50
CA ASP A 211 6.28 -16.37 -13.23
C ASP A 211 7.44 -17.00 -12.43
N LYS A 212 8.68 -16.73 -12.83
CA LYS A 212 9.88 -17.16 -12.11
C LYS A 212 10.03 -16.48 -10.75
N PHE A 213 9.71 -15.18 -10.69
CA PHE A 213 9.74 -14.43 -9.44
C PHE A 213 8.76 -15.02 -8.41
N ASN A 214 7.52 -15.32 -8.80
CA ASN A 214 6.55 -15.94 -7.91
C ASN A 214 7.02 -17.29 -7.33
N ALA A 215 7.84 -18.05 -8.05
CA ALA A 215 8.41 -19.29 -7.54
C ALA A 215 9.34 -19.04 -6.35
N LYS A 216 9.96 -17.87 -6.25
CA LYS A 216 10.87 -17.49 -5.13
C LYS A 216 10.17 -17.28 -3.79
N TYR A 217 8.85 -17.19 -3.79
CA TYR A 217 8.08 -17.27 -2.55
C TYR A 217 8.02 -18.68 -1.94
N ASN A 218 8.48 -19.68 -2.67
CA ASN A 218 8.50 -21.08 -2.21
C ASN A 218 9.90 -21.42 -1.68
N PRO A 219 10.10 -21.51 -0.35
CA PRO A 219 11.40 -21.94 0.19
C PRO A 219 11.82 -23.29 -0.42
N VAL A 220 13.09 -23.41 -0.85
CA VAL A 220 13.62 -24.59 -1.53
C VAL A 220 12.88 -24.96 -2.84
N GLY A 221 12.13 -24.01 -3.43
CA GLY A 221 11.25 -24.27 -4.57
C GLY A 221 9.95 -25.01 -4.23
N GLU A 222 9.69 -25.32 -2.96
CA GLU A 222 8.59 -26.19 -2.52
C GLU A 222 7.37 -25.40 -2.01
N SER A 223 6.25 -25.51 -2.72
CA SER A 223 5.00 -24.87 -2.32
C SER A 223 4.48 -25.35 -0.96
N THR A 224 4.83 -26.56 -0.56
CA THR A 224 4.51 -27.12 0.76
C THR A 224 5.15 -26.32 1.89
N LEU A 225 6.40 -25.88 1.72
CA LEU A 225 7.08 -25.06 2.73
C LEU A 225 6.49 -23.64 2.80
N ARG A 226 6.10 -23.06 1.67
CA ARG A 226 5.34 -21.81 1.66
C ARG A 226 4.02 -21.95 2.41
N GLU A 227 3.29 -23.04 2.19
CA GLU A 227 2.03 -23.32 2.89
C GLU A 227 2.23 -23.41 4.40
N ILE A 228 3.27 -24.09 4.87
CA ILE A 228 3.54 -24.27 6.31
C ILE A 228 4.00 -22.96 6.96
N PHE A 229 4.95 -22.23 6.34
CA PHE A 229 5.67 -21.14 7.00
C PHE A 229 5.18 -19.73 6.67
N ILE A 230 4.47 -19.52 5.56
CA ILE A 230 4.20 -18.17 5.02
C ILE A 230 2.71 -17.94 4.75
N LYS A 231 1.80 -18.84 5.15
CA LYS A 231 0.35 -18.66 5.00
C LYS A 231 -0.37 -18.61 6.33
N THR A 232 -1.44 -17.83 6.37
CA THR A 232 -2.34 -17.70 7.53
C THR A 232 -3.35 -18.85 7.62
N ASP A 233 -3.80 -19.36 6.46
CA ASP A 233 -4.81 -20.40 6.32
C ASP A 233 -4.14 -21.74 5.94
N ASN A 234 -3.72 -22.49 6.95
CA ASN A 234 -3.06 -23.79 6.81
C ASN A 234 -3.41 -24.73 7.98
N TYR A 235 -2.91 -25.96 7.94
CA TYR A 235 -3.20 -26.99 8.96
C TYR A 235 -2.83 -26.57 10.38
N VAL A 236 -1.79 -25.76 10.55
CA VAL A 236 -1.32 -25.25 11.86
C VAL A 236 -1.91 -23.88 12.20
N ASN A 237 -3.00 -23.47 11.54
CA ASN A 237 -3.67 -22.16 11.75
C ASN A 237 -2.70 -20.98 11.66
N GLY A 238 -1.76 -20.99 10.72
CA GLY A 238 -0.83 -19.89 10.49
C GLY A 238 0.17 -19.63 11.61
N LYS A 239 0.37 -20.58 12.54
CA LYS A 239 1.25 -20.44 13.71
C LYS A 239 2.66 -19.95 13.32
N TYR A 240 3.32 -20.61 12.38
CA TYR A 240 4.70 -20.27 12.03
C TYR A 240 4.80 -18.92 11.32
N PHE A 241 3.81 -18.57 10.52
CA PHE A 241 3.77 -17.25 9.89
C PHE A 241 3.59 -16.15 10.94
N ALA A 242 2.71 -16.35 11.91
CA ALA A 242 2.55 -15.42 13.03
C ALA A 242 3.85 -15.24 13.82
N GLU A 243 4.54 -16.35 14.14
CA GLU A 243 5.78 -16.31 14.91
C GLU A 243 6.91 -15.58 14.16
N VAL A 244 7.09 -15.83 12.85
CA VAL A 244 8.12 -15.12 12.08
C VAL A 244 7.77 -13.64 11.91
N LEU A 245 6.50 -13.28 11.74
CA LEU A 245 6.07 -11.89 11.72
C LEU A 245 6.33 -11.20 13.06
N LYS A 246 6.05 -11.84 14.19
CA LYS A 246 6.35 -11.26 15.52
C LYS A 246 7.83 -10.98 15.69
N GLU A 247 8.73 -11.82 15.15
CA GLU A 247 10.16 -11.53 15.15
C GLU A 247 10.48 -10.28 14.29
N VAL A 248 9.82 -10.09 13.13
CA VAL A 248 9.96 -8.88 12.30
C VAL A 248 9.43 -7.64 13.01
N LEU A 249 8.26 -7.74 13.66
CA LEU A 249 7.67 -6.64 14.41
C LEU A 249 8.57 -6.20 15.56
N SER A 250 9.18 -7.15 16.29
CA SER A 250 10.16 -6.88 17.35
C SER A 250 11.42 -6.18 16.80
N ASP A 251 11.94 -6.60 15.65
CA ASP A 251 13.07 -5.91 15.00
C ASP A 251 12.71 -4.44 14.65
N LEU A 252 11.47 -4.15 14.22
CA LEU A 252 10.99 -2.78 13.98
C LEU A 252 10.87 -1.94 15.27
N GLU A 253 10.38 -2.52 16.35
CA GLU A 253 10.29 -1.87 17.65
C GLU A 253 11.67 -1.53 18.21
N ASP A 254 12.63 -2.44 18.08
CA ASP A 254 14.02 -2.24 18.49
C ASP A 254 14.68 -1.11 17.71
N SER A 255 14.35 -0.92 16.43
CA SER A 255 14.86 0.18 15.61
C SER A 255 14.32 1.55 16.03
N LYS A 256 13.16 1.63 16.68
CA LYS A 256 12.44 2.83 17.20
C LYS A 256 11.97 3.83 16.14
N TYR A 257 12.70 4.00 15.05
CA TYR A 257 12.48 5.07 14.06
C TYR A 257 11.95 4.56 12.72
N GLN A 258 11.80 3.25 12.56
CA GLN A 258 11.24 2.60 11.39
C GLN A 258 9.85 2.07 11.70
N GLN A 259 8.93 2.34 10.81
CA GLN A 259 7.55 1.86 10.83
C GLN A 259 7.22 1.21 9.49
N ALA A 260 6.17 0.39 9.45
CA ALA A 260 5.77 -0.30 8.23
C ALA A 260 4.26 -0.41 8.09
N GLU A 261 3.81 -0.56 6.83
CA GLU A 261 2.44 -0.91 6.46
C GLU A 261 2.42 -2.25 5.68
N PRO A 262 2.68 -3.40 6.36
CA PRO A 262 2.75 -4.70 5.69
C PRO A 262 1.39 -5.12 5.14
N ARG A 263 1.40 -5.76 3.95
CA ARG A 263 0.21 -6.18 3.22
C ARG A 263 -0.08 -7.65 3.46
N LEU A 264 -1.21 -7.93 4.12
CA LEU A 264 -1.80 -9.26 4.28
C LEU A 264 -2.77 -9.54 3.14
N SER A 265 -2.95 -10.81 2.75
CA SER A 265 -3.77 -11.16 1.59
C SER A 265 -5.17 -11.59 1.96
N ILE A 266 -6.16 -11.02 1.27
CA ILE A 266 -7.54 -11.52 1.16
C ILE A 266 -7.78 -11.85 -0.31
N TYR A 267 -8.17 -13.08 -0.59
CA TYR A 267 -8.28 -13.59 -1.95
C TYR A 267 -9.68 -13.42 -2.55
N GLY A 268 -10.71 -13.23 -1.73
CA GLY A 268 -12.10 -13.11 -2.16
C GLY A 268 -12.74 -14.43 -2.61
N ARG A 269 -12.22 -15.58 -2.16
CA ARG A 269 -12.77 -16.91 -2.47
C ARG A 269 -14.02 -17.24 -1.66
N SER A 270 -14.08 -16.74 -0.42
CA SER A 270 -15.21 -16.95 0.51
C SER A 270 -15.36 -15.76 1.46
N LYS A 271 -16.57 -15.59 2.01
CA LYS A 271 -16.88 -14.48 2.94
C LYS A 271 -16.15 -14.58 4.27
N ASP A 272 -15.79 -15.79 4.69
CA ASP A 272 -15.14 -16.06 5.98
C ASP A 272 -13.64 -15.77 6.00
N GLU A 273 -13.03 -15.38 4.86
CA GLU A 273 -11.60 -15.06 4.80
C GLU A 273 -11.23 -13.91 5.75
N TRP A 274 -12.08 -12.89 5.85
CA TRP A 274 -11.87 -11.77 6.77
C TRP A 274 -11.89 -12.19 8.23
N ASP A 275 -12.87 -13.00 8.62
CA ASP A 275 -12.99 -13.50 9.99
C ASP A 275 -11.82 -14.42 10.35
N LYS A 276 -11.41 -15.28 9.42
CA LYS A 276 -10.22 -16.15 9.59
C LYS A 276 -8.95 -15.33 9.78
N LEU A 277 -8.75 -14.28 8.96
CA LEU A 277 -7.59 -13.40 9.07
C LEU A 277 -7.58 -12.63 10.39
N ALA A 278 -8.72 -12.05 10.77
CA ALA A 278 -8.86 -11.32 12.03
C ALA A 278 -8.64 -12.21 13.24
N LYS A 279 -9.26 -13.39 13.26
CA LYS A 279 -9.07 -14.39 14.31
C LYS A 279 -7.62 -14.86 14.41
N TRP A 280 -6.96 -15.07 13.26
CA TRP A 280 -5.52 -15.40 13.22
C TRP A 280 -4.67 -14.29 13.84
N ALA A 281 -4.87 -13.05 13.44
CA ALA A 281 -4.11 -11.92 13.94
C ALA A 281 -4.25 -11.74 15.46
N ILE A 282 -5.48 -11.82 15.97
CA ILE A 282 -5.79 -11.66 17.39
C ILE A 282 -5.32 -12.87 18.21
N SER A 283 -5.61 -14.11 17.77
CA SER A 283 -5.26 -15.31 18.53
C SER A 283 -3.76 -15.54 18.66
N HIS A 284 -2.98 -15.10 17.67
CA HIS A 284 -1.52 -15.15 17.70
C HIS A 284 -0.90 -13.84 18.18
N ASP A 285 -1.71 -12.84 18.50
CA ASP A 285 -1.25 -11.53 18.95
C ASP A 285 -0.21 -10.91 18.01
N VAL A 286 -0.58 -10.77 16.73
CA VAL A 286 0.28 -10.22 15.67
C VAL A 286 0.05 -8.71 15.57
N TRP A 287 0.60 -7.98 16.52
CA TRP A 287 0.43 -6.53 16.68
C TRP A 287 1.75 -5.83 17.02
N SER A 288 1.88 -4.58 16.61
CA SER A 288 2.96 -3.66 17.02
C SER A 288 2.52 -2.21 16.87
N SER A 289 2.98 -1.34 17.76
CA SER A 289 2.80 0.11 17.63
C SER A 289 3.53 0.73 16.44
N ASN A 290 4.49 -0.01 15.86
CA ASN A 290 5.27 0.42 14.69
C ASN A 290 4.63 -0.03 13.36
N VAL A 291 3.46 -0.68 13.41
CA VAL A 291 2.82 -1.26 12.22
C VAL A 291 1.35 -0.87 12.13
N MET A 292 0.94 -0.47 10.93
CA MET A 292 -0.44 -0.45 10.48
C MET A 292 -0.59 -1.45 9.34
N TRP A 293 -1.61 -2.30 9.40
CA TRP A 293 -1.80 -3.31 8.36
C TRP A 293 -2.44 -2.71 7.10
N MET A 294 -2.03 -3.21 5.97
CA MET A 294 -2.79 -3.10 4.72
C MET A 294 -3.28 -4.46 4.28
N VAL A 295 -4.32 -4.50 3.48
CA VAL A 295 -4.85 -5.74 2.93
C VAL A 295 -4.77 -5.68 1.41
N GLN A 296 -4.05 -6.62 0.82
CA GLN A 296 -3.94 -6.77 -0.63
C GLN A 296 -4.94 -7.78 -1.18
N ILE A 297 -5.52 -7.44 -2.32
CA ILE A 297 -6.48 -8.26 -3.05
C ILE A 297 -5.85 -8.64 -4.39
N PRO A 298 -5.41 -9.90 -4.55
CA PRO A 298 -4.86 -10.37 -5.81
C PRO A 298 -5.91 -10.47 -6.91
N ARG A 299 -5.56 -10.05 -8.13
CA ARG A 299 -6.43 -10.13 -9.30
C ARG A 299 -6.38 -11.52 -9.94
N LEU A 300 -7.02 -12.50 -9.30
CA LEU A 300 -6.95 -13.94 -9.64
C LEU A 300 -8.31 -14.52 -10.07
N TYR A 301 -9.19 -13.70 -10.64
CA TYR A 301 -10.51 -14.15 -11.10
C TYR A 301 -10.40 -15.32 -12.09
N ASP A 302 -9.51 -15.23 -13.08
CA ASP A 302 -9.25 -16.26 -14.09
C ASP A 302 -8.93 -17.62 -13.46
N ILE A 303 -8.05 -17.64 -12.45
CA ILE A 303 -7.65 -18.85 -11.71
C ILE A 303 -8.83 -19.46 -10.95
N TYR A 304 -9.65 -18.63 -10.29
CA TYR A 304 -10.79 -19.10 -9.52
C TYR A 304 -11.92 -19.57 -10.44
N LYS A 305 -12.10 -18.89 -11.56
CA LYS A 305 -13.06 -19.28 -12.59
C LYS A 305 -12.68 -20.62 -13.23
N ALA A 306 -11.43 -20.80 -13.63
CA ALA A 306 -10.91 -22.05 -14.19
C ALA A 306 -11.05 -23.25 -13.23
N LYS A 307 -10.97 -22.99 -11.91
CA LYS A 307 -11.15 -24.02 -10.87
C LYS A 307 -12.60 -24.19 -10.43
N ASN A 308 -13.56 -23.55 -11.09
CA ASN A 308 -14.99 -23.56 -10.73
C ASN A 308 -15.29 -23.15 -9.27
N MET A 309 -14.43 -22.30 -8.67
CA MET A 309 -14.61 -21.81 -7.30
C MET A 309 -15.62 -20.67 -7.23
N ILE A 310 -15.78 -19.91 -8.31
CA ILE A 310 -16.67 -18.75 -8.42
C ILE A 310 -17.47 -18.82 -9.72
N LYS A 311 -18.70 -18.31 -9.70
CA LYS A 311 -19.57 -18.28 -10.88
C LYS A 311 -19.36 -17.03 -11.76
N ASN A 312 -19.13 -15.86 -11.16
CA ASN A 312 -18.97 -14.57 -11.81
C ASN A 312 -18.13 -13.65 -10.94
N PHE A 313 -17.83 -12.44 -11.44
CA PHE A 313 -16.99 -11.48 -10.72
C PHE A 313 -17.69 -10.89 -9.49
N ASP A 314 -19.03 -10.80 -9.47
CA ASP A 314 -19.77 -10.28 -8.33
C ASP A 314 -19.54 -11.08 -7.05
N VAL A 315 -19.30 -12.40 -7.17
CA VAL A 315 -18.98 -13.26 -6.01
C VAL A 315 -17.70 -12.81 -5.32
N ILE A 316 -16.67 -12.41 -6.07
CA ILE A 316 -15.43 -11.88 -5.47
C ILE A 316 -15.72 -10.59 -4.71
N LEU A 317 -16.44 -9.66 -5.33
CA LEU A 317 -16.79 -8.39 -4.68
C LEU A 317 -17.66 -8.61 -3.43
N ASP A 318 -18.59 -9.54 -3.50
CA ASP A 318 -19.43 -9.91 -2.35
C ASP A 318 -18.60 -10.48 -1.20
N ASN A 319 -17.69 -11.40 -1.50
CA ASN A 319 -16.80 -12.00 -0.51
C ASN A 319 -15.84 -10.98 0.14
N ILE A 320 -15.38 -9.97 -0.62
CA ILE A 320 -14.47 -8.95 -0.11
C ILE A 320 -15.23 -7.89 0.70
N PHE A 321 -16.33 -7.36 0.17
CA PHE A 321 -16.93 -6.14 0.74
C PHE A 321 -18.08 -6.41 1.70
N THR A 322 -18.85 -7.48 1.52
CA THR A 322 -20.00 -7.74 2.39
C THR A 322 -19.62 -7.82 3.87
N PRO A 323 -18.59 -8.58 4.29
CA PRO A 323 -18.20 -8.61 5.71
C PRO A 323 -17.79 -7.24 6.26
N LEU A 324 -17.17 -6.38 5.44
CA LEU A 324 -16.77 -5.03 5.83
C LEU A 324 -17.96 -4.10 6.06
N PHE A 325 -19.01 -4.25 5.26
CA PHE A 325 -20.27 -3.52 5.46
C PHE A 325 -21.07 -4.07 6.64
N GLU A 326 -21.13 -5.39 6.82
CA GLU A 326 -21.83 -6.04 7.94
C GLU A 326 -21.23 -5.62 9.27
N VAL A 327 -19.91 -5.70 9.44
CA VAL A 327 -19.22 -5.26 10.67
C VAL A 327 -19.33 -3.76 10.92
N THR A 328 -19.47 -2.95 9.88
CA THR A 328 -19.70 -1.51 10.02
C THR A 328 -21.13 -1.22 10.45
N ASN A 329 -22.08 -2.01 9.98
CA ASN A 329 -23.48 -1.88 10.32
C ASN A 329 -23.76 -2.36 11.75
N ASP A 330 -23.19 -3.52 12.12
CA ASP A 330 -23.27 -4.11 13.44
C ASP A 330 -21.94 -4.78 13.82
N PRO A 331 -21.12 -4.16 14.68
CA PRO A 331 -19.87 -4.73 15.13
C PRO A 331 -19.98 -6.11 15.80
N SER A 332 -21.14 -6.45 16.35
CA SER A 332 -21.36 -7.75 16.99
C SER A 332 -21.49 -8.92 16.00
N SER A 333 -21.74 -8.61 14.72
CA SER A 333 -21.79 -9.63 13.65
C SER A 333 -20.43 -10.29 13.40
N HIS A 334 -19.33 -9.53 13.55
CA HIS A 334 -17.95 -9.97 13.31
C HIS A 334 -17.00 -9.35 14.36
N PRO A 335 -17.00 -9.82 15.62
CA PRO A 335 -16.30 -9.17 16.72
C PRO A 335 -14.79 -9.03 16.52
N GLU A 336 -14.11 -10.10 16.09
CA GLU A 336 -12.68 -10.10 15.85
C GLU A 336 -12.34 -9.21 14.63
N LEU A 337 -13.15 -9.25 13.59
CA LEU A 337 -12.97 -8.41 12.41
C LEU A 337 -13.10 -6.93 12.77
N TYR A 338 -14.10 -6.55 13.59
CA TYR A 338 -14.21 -5.17 14.07
C TYR A 338 -12.92 -4.69 14.71
N ARG A 339 -12.32 -5.49 15.59
CA ARG A 339 -11.08 -5.15 16.31
C ARG A 339 -9.88 -5.07 15.38
N PHE A 340 -9.73 -6.06 14.50
CA PHE A 340 -8.65 -6.10 13.52
C PHE A 340 -8.68 -4.88 12.59
N LEU A 341 -9.85 -4.47 12.14
CA LEU A 341 -9.99 -3.33 11.23
C LEU A 341 -9.57 -1.98 11.85
N GLN A 342 -9.45 -1.86 13.16
CA GLN A 342 -8.93 -0.63 13.81
C GLN A 342 -7.46 -0.37 13.45
N VAL A 343 -6.71 -1.43 13.16
CA VAL A 343 -5.29 -1.35 12.80
C VAL A 343 -5.03 -1.55 11.30
N VAL A 344 -6.09 -1.50 10.48
CA VAL A 344 -6.00 -1.57 9.01
C VAL A 344 -6.09 -0.16 8.42
N SER A 345 -5.10 0.24 7.63
CA SER A 345 -4.99 1.55 7.01
C SER A 345 -5.57 1.62 5.59
N GLY A 346 -5.64 0.50 4.88
CA GLY A 346 -6.12 0.53 3.50
C GLY A 346 -6.11 -0.80 2.77
N LEU A 347 -6.50 -0.72 1.50
CA LEU A 347 -6.59 -1.84 0.57
C LEU A 347 -5.67 -1.61 -0.63
N ASP A 348 -5.12 -2.71 -1.16
CA ASP A 348 -4.28 -2.78 -2.34
C ASP A 348 -4.89 -3.71 -3.38
N SER A 349 -4.57 -3.51 -4.64
CA SER A 349 -4.86 -4.42 -5.75
C SER A 349 -3.56 -4.86 -6.39
N VAL A 350 -3.25 -6.15 -6.33
CA VAL A 350 -1.96 -6.71 -6.73
C VAL A 350 -2.11 -7.83 -7.75
N ASP A 351 -1.28 -7.84 -8.76
CA ASP A 351 -0.99 -8.92 -9.71
C ASP A 351 0.10 -8.46 -10.68
N ASP A 352 0.55 -9.35 -11.56
CA ASP A 352 1.44 -9.06 -12.68
C ASP A 352 0.77 -8.09 -13.67
N GLU A 353 1.16 -6.82 -13.62
CA GLU A 353 0.65 -5.79 -14.54
C GLU A 353 1.10 -5.99 -16.00
N SER A 354 2.08 -6.86 -16.26
CA SER A 354 2.54 -7.17 -17.63
C SER A 354 1.64 -8.15 -18.37
N LYS A 355 0.71 -8.81 -17.68
CA LYS A 355 -0.28 -9.69 -18.32
C LYS A 355 -1.07 -8.95 -19.38
N HIS A 356 -1.29 -9.62 -20.51
CA HIS A 356 -2.09 -9.07 -21.58
C HIS A 356 -3.56 -8.95 -21.20
N GLU A 357 -4.14 -7.79 -21.46
CA GLU A 357 -5.58 -7.55 -21.27
C GLU A 357 -6.30 -7.75 -22.60
N TYR A 358 -7.17 -8.75 -22.66
CA TYR A 358 -7.93 -9.09 -23.88
C TYR A 358 -9.16 -8.21 -24.09
N VAL A 359 -9.66 -7.59 -23.02
CA VAL A 359 -10.87 -6.77 -23.03
C VAL A 359 -10.55 -5.37 -22.50
N GLN A 360 -11.07 -4.35 -23.13
CA GLN A 360 -11.03 -2.99 -22.61
C GLN A 360 -12.25 -2.72 -21.72
N PHE A 361 -12.06 -1.97 -20.65
CA PHE A 361 -13.18 -1.55 -19.82
C PHE A 361 -13.91 -0.37 -20.47
N ASP A 362 -15.09 -0.63 -20.98
CA ASP A 362 -15.95 0.34 -21.65
C ASP A 362 -17.43 0.19 -21.22
N ARG A 363 -18.32 0.90 -21.93
CA ARG A 363 -19.76 0.86 -21.62
C ARG A 363 -20.39 -0.50 -21.91
N THR A 364 -19.84 -1.26 -22.85
CA THR A 364 -20.36 -2.58 -23.25
C THR A 364 -19.90 -3.70 -22.32
N THR A 365 -18.82 -3.46 -21.56
CA THR A 365 -18.31 -4.43 -20.60
C THR A 365 -19.40 -4.84 -19.60
N ALA A 366 -19.59 -6.15 -19.43
CA ALA A 366 -20.62 -6.70 -18.55
C ALA A 366 -20.53 -6.17 -17.12
N GLN A 367 -21.65 -6.05 -16.44
CA GLN A 367 -21.71 -5.81 -15.00
C GLN A 367 -21.18 -7.04 -14.24
N PRO A 368 -20.69 -6.92 -12.99
CA PRO A 368 -20.08 -8.01 -12.25
C PRO A 368 -20.92 -9.28 -12.14
N GLU A 369 -22.23 -9.14 -11.95
CA GLU A 369 -23.17 -10.26 -11.91
C GLU A 369 -23.27 -11.04 -13.23
N ASN A 370 -22.96 -10.38 -14.36
CA ASN A 370 -23.01 -10.93 -15.69
C ASN A 370 -21.61 -11.19 -16.29
N TYR A 371 -20.54 -10.87 -15.55
CA TYR A 371 -19.18 -11.14 -15.99
C TYR A 371 -18.85 -12.61 -15.70
N VAL A 372 -18.96 -13.44 -16.73
CA VAL A 372 -18.79 -14.91 -16.65
C VAL A 372 -17.66 -15.44 -17.53
N ASP A 373 -16.93 -14.56 -18.22
CA ASP A 373 -15.82 -14.91 -19.08
C ASP A 373 -14.72 -15.65 -18.29
N SER A 374 -13.90 -16.44 -19.01
CA SER A 374 -12.77 -17.17 -18.38
C SER A 374 -11.59 -16.26 -18.06
N GLU A 375 -11.49 -15.14 -18.78
CA GLU A 375 -10.36 -14.21 -18.67
C GLU A 375 -10.52 -13.25 -17.52
N ASN A 376 -9.39 -12.79 -16.97
CA ASN A 376 -9.39 -11.74 -15.97
C ASN A 376 -10.05 -10.46 -16.52
N PRO A 377 -10.90 -9.80 -15.72
CA PRO A 377 -11.29 -8.42 -16.05
C PRO A 377 -10.07 -7.51 -16.15
N PRO A 378 -10.13 -6.46 -17.00
CA PRO A 378 -9.04 -5.51 -17.09
C PRO A 378 -8.75 -4.80 -15.76
N TYR A 379 -7.51 -4.33 -15.57
CA TYR A 379 -7.04 -3.63 -14.38
C TYR A 379 -7.98 -2.52 -13.93
N SER A 380 -8.42 -1.68 -14.87
CA SER A 380 -9.33 -0.55 -14.58
C SER A 380 -10.71 -0.99 -14.07
N TYR A 381 -11.17 -2.18 -14.46
CA TYR A 381 -12.42 -2.77 -13.96
C TYR A 381 -12.30 -3.17 -12.50
N TYR A 382 -11.23 -3.86 -12.12
CA TYR A 382 -10.95 -4.18 -10.72
C TYR A 382 -10.88 -2.91 -9.86
N LEU A 383 -10.08 -1.92 -10.29
CA LEU A 383 -9.91 -0.70 -9.52
C LEU A 383 -11.21 0.10 -9.38
N TYR A 384 -12.01 0.18 -10.43
CA TYR A 384 -13.29 0.88 -10.36
C TYR A 384 -14.20 0.24 -9.31
N TYR A 385 -14.39 -1.09 -9.32
CA TYR A 385 -15.29 -1.75 -8.37
C TYR A 385 -14.75 -1.75 -6.94
N MET A 386 -13.45 -1.82 -6.76
CA MET A 386 -12.84 -1.61 -5.45
C MET A 386 -13.11 -0.18 -4.96
N TYR A 387 -12.81 0.81 -5.77
CA TYR A 387 -13.02 2.22 -5.43
C TYR A 387 -14.48 2.56 -5.15
N ALA A 388 -15.40 2.08 -5.97
CA ALA A 388 -16.84 2.33 -5.79
C ALA A 388 -17.35 1.77 -4.46
N ASN A 389 -16.94 0.55 -4.08
CA ASN A 389 -17.29 -0.03 -2.78
C ASN A 389 -16.59 0.68 -1.62
N ILE A 390 -15.28 0.96 -1.72
CA ILE A 390 -14.50 1.64 -0.66
C ILE A 390 -15.06 3.04 -0.38
N THR A 391 -15.46 3.78 -1.40
CA THR A 391 -16.00 5.13 -1.23
C THR A 391 -17.28 5.13 -0.40
N VAL A 392 -18.20 4.23 -0.68
CA VAL A 392 -19.45 4.07 0.08
C VAL A 392 -19.14 3.52 1.49
N LEU A 393 -18.29 2.50 1.59
CA LEU A 393 -17.86 1.93 2.87
C LEU A 393 -17.22 2.99 3.77
N ASN A 394 -16.33 3.82 3.24
CA ASN A 394 -15.68 4.89 4.00
C ASN A 394 -16.67 5.97 4.45
N ALA A 395 -17.67 6.30 3.63
CA ALA A 395 -18.75 7.20 4.05
C ALA A 395 -19.55 6.59 5.21
N PHE A 396 -19.85 5.31 5.13
CA PHE A 396 -20.56 4.58 6.17
C PHE A 396 -19.74 4.45 7.46
N ARG A 397 -18.49 4.02 7.38
CA ARG A 397 -17.57 3.94 8.53
C ARG A 397 -17.39 5.30 9.21
N ARG A 398 -17.23 6.36 8.43
CA ARG A 398 -17.11 7.74 8.95
C ARG A 398 -18.37 8.18 9.71
N SER A 399 -19.56 7.84 9.23
CA SER A 399 -20.83 8.12 9.94
C SER A 399 -20.96 7.39 11.27
N ARG A 400 -20.17 6.32 11.46
CA ARG A 400 -20.08 5.50 12.69
C ARG A 400 -18.88 5.87 13.58
N GLY A 401 -18.09 6.88 13.18
CA GLY A 401 -16.87 7.26 13.91
C GLY A 401 -15.72 6.25 13.79
N MET A 402 -15.77 5.35 12.80
CA MET A 402 -14.74 4.35 12.54
C MET A 402 -13.66 4.88 11.59
N ASN A 403 -12.46 4.29 11.64
CA ASN A 403 -11.39 4.56 10.68
C ASN A 403 -11.80 4.21 9.24
N THR A 404 -11.20 4.89 8.27
CA THR A 404 -11.46 4.70 6.84
C THR A 404 -10.26 4.03 6.16
N PHE A 405 -10.48 3.44 4.99
CA PHE A 405 -9.47 2.70 4.25
C PHE A 405 -9.02 3.46 3.01
N ALA A 406 -7.71 3.64 2.86
CA ALA A 406 -7.11 4.18 1.65
C ALA A 406 -7.05 3.10 0.56
N LEU A 407 -7.25 3.47 -0.71
CA LEU A 407 -6.91 2.60 -1.84
C LEU A 407 -5.51 2.96 -2.34
N ARG A 408 -4.57 2.02 -2.24
CA ARG A 408 -3.15 2.18 -2.61
C ARG A 408 -2.68 0.98 -3.43
N PRO A 409 -3.08 0.90 -4.72
CA PRO A 409 -2.78 -0.24 -5.56
C PRO A 409 -1.33 -0.22 -6.07
N HIS A 410 -0.83 -1.41 -6.45
CA HIS A 410 0.23 -1.53 -7.42
C HIS A 410 -0.23 -0.89 -8.72
N CYS A 411 0.54 0.05 -9.27
CA CYS A 411 0.11 0.79 -10.44
C CYS A 411 1.29 1.33 -11.24
N GLY A 412 1.34 0.99 -12.51
CA GLY A 412 2.35 1.48 -13.43
C GLY A 412 3.74 0.91 -13.19
N GLU A 413 3.86 -0.26 -12.61
CA GLU A 413 5.09 -1.02 -12.54
C GLU A 413 5.45 -1.58 -13.91
N ALA A 414 4.48 -2.19 -14.58
CA ALA A 414 4.57 -2.73 -15.93
C ALA A 414 3.25 -2.55 -16.69
N GLY A 415 3.09 -3.18 -17.85
CA GLY A 415 1.84 -3.22 -18.60
C GLY A 415 1.48 -1.92 -19.31
N HIS A 416 0.19 -1.62 -19.35
CA HIS A 416 -0.35 -0.51 -20.14
C HIS A 416 -0.43 0.79 -19.33
N VAL A 417 -0.20 1.92 -19.98
CA VAL A 417 -0.27 3.26 -19.36
C VAL A 417 -1.67 3.59 -18.81
N ASN A 418 -2.72 2.98 -19.33
CA ASN A 418 -4.08 3.17 -18.84
C ASN A 418 -4.27 2.75 -17.37
N HIS A 419 -3.42 1.85 -16.83
CA HIS A 419 -3.39 1.53 -15.41
C HIS A 419 -3.16 2.79 -14.57
N LEU A 420 -2.23 3.65 -14.99
CA LEU A 420 -1.96 4.92 -14.32
C LEU A 420 -3.13 5.91 -14.37
N VAL A 421 -3.95 5.86 -15.44
CA VAL A 421 -5.18 6.66 -15.51
C VAL A 421 -6.18 6.17 -14.47
N ALA A 422 -6.39 4.85 -14.39
CA ALA A 422 -7.28 4.26 -13.39
C ALA A 422 -6.76 4.55 -11.96
N GLY A 423 -5.47 4.34 -11.70
CA GLY A 423 -4.84 4.65 -10.41
C GLY A 423 -5.00 6.12 -10.03
N TYR A 424 -4.78 7.05 -10.95
CA TYR A 424 -4.96 8.48 -10.71
C TYR A 424 -6.41 8.85 -10.33
N LEU A 425 -7.39 8.22 -10.97
CA LEU A 425 -8.82 8.52 -10.73
C LEU A 425 -9.35 7.91 -9.44
N THR A 426 -8.78 6.80 -8.96
CA THR A 426 -9.38 5.98 -7.90
C THR A 426 -8.59 5.92 -6.60
N SER A 427 -7.30 6.25 -6.63
CA SER A 427 -6.39 5.94 -5.52
C SER A 427 -5.89 7.16 -4.78
N GLU A 428 -5.52 7.02 -3.52
CA GLU A 428 -4.89 8.07 -2.73
C GLU A 428 -3.38 8.17 -2.99
N SER A 429 -2.74 7.02 -3.16
CA SER A 429 -1.34 6.88 -3.59
C SER A 429 -1.20 5.60 -4.41
N ILE A 430 -0.06 5.43 -5.07
CA ILE A 430 0.25 4.22 -5.83
C ILE A 430 1.59 3.64 -5.43
N SER A 431 1.77 2.35 -5.66
CA SER A 431 3.08 1.71 -5.58
C SER A 431 3.72 1.64 -6.96
N HIS A 432 5.06 1.79 -7.00
CA HIS A 432 5.95 1.77 -8.15
C HIS A 432 5.87 2.99 -9.08
N GLY A 433 4.79 3.17 -9.85
CA GLY A 433 4.64 4.33 -10.76
C GLY A 433 5.71 4.48 -11.84
N LEU A 434 6.45 3.42 -12.20
CA LEU A 434 7.59 3.48 -13.13
C LEU A 434 7.20 4.01 -14.51
N LEU A 435 6.00 3.66 -14.98
CA LEU A 435 5.52 4.04 -16.31
C LEU A 435 5.11 5.52 -16.41
N LEU A 436 4.94 6.23 -15.29
CA LEU A 436 4.70 7.69 -15.28
C LEU A 436 5.77 8.45 -16.08
N ARG A 437 7.01 7.95 -16.12
CA ARG A 437 8.11 8.55 -16.93
C ARG A 437 7.78 8.69 -18.41
N LYS A 438 6.83 7.87 -18.93
CA LYS A 438 6.44 7.90 -20.35
C LYS A 438 5.30 8.88 -20.64
N VAL A 439 4.62 9.44 -19.62
CA VAL A 439 3.38 10.20 -19.77
C VAL A 439 3.46 11.56 -19.05
N PRO A 440 4.01 12.58 -19.73
CA PRO A 440 4.20 13.90 -19.10
C PRO A 440 2.94 14.52 -18.51
N VAL A 441 1.78 14.33 -19.14
CA VAL A 441 0.51 14.88 -18.65
C VAL A 441 0.14 14.27 -17.29
N LEU A 442 0.17 12.93 -17.17
CA LEU A 442 -0.10 12.27 -15.89
C LEU A 442 0.96 12.63 -14.84
N GLN A 443 2.24 12.67 -15.23
CA GLN A 443 3.32 13.05 -14.32
C GLN A 443 3.10 14.47 -13.76
N TYR A 444 2.67 15.42 -14.59
CA TYR A 444 2.35 16.77 -14.17
C TYR A 444 1.10 16.82 -13.27
N LEU A 445 0.09 16.01 -13.56
CA LEU A 445 -1.09 15.88 -12.70
C LEU A 445 -0.77 15.26 -11.33
N PHE A 446 0.08 14.23 -11.28
CA PHE A 446 0.59 13.67 -10.02
C PHE A 446 1.35 14.72 -9.20
N TYR A 447 2.16 15.56 -9.87
CA TYR A 447 2.82 16.69 -9.22
C TYR A 447 1.81 17.69 -8.65
N LEU A 448 0.85 18.15 -9.44
CA LEU A 448 -0.13 19.16 -9.00
C LEU A 448 -1.03 18.67 -7.87
N THR A 449 -1.35 17.39 -7.82
CA THR A 449 -2.19 16.80 -6.76
C THR A 449 -1.38 16.24 -5.59
N GLN A 450 -0.04 16.25 -5.68
CA GLN A 450 0.85 15.65 -4.69
C GLN A 450 0.46 14.22 -4.32
N MET A 451 0.00 13.44 -5.32
CA MET A 451 -0.33 12.04 -5.14
C MET A 451 0.91 11.24 -4.79
N GLY A 452 0.86 10.46 -3.72
CA GLY A 452 1.98 9.68 -3.23
C GLY A 452 2.38 8.55 -4.18
N ILE A 453 3.69 8.32 -4.30
CA ILE A 453 4.28 7.23 -5.08
C ILE A 453 5.30 6.52 -4.20
N ALA A 454 5.01 5.27 -3.81
CA ALA A 454 5.94 4.43 -3.07
C ALA A 454 6.81 3.65 -4.06
N MET A 455 8.11 3.95 -4.10
CA MET A 455 9.05 3.35 -5.06
C MET A 455 10.00 2.39 -4.35
N SER A 456 10.28 1.25 -4.99
CA SER A 456 11.11 0.16 -4.46
C SER A 456 12.29 -0.11 -5.40
N PRO A 457 13.38 0.66 -5.31
CA PRO A 457 14.51 0.59 -6.23
C PRO A 457 15.13 -0.79 -6.43
N LEU A 458 15.32 -1.57 -5.37
CA LEU A 458 15.94 -2.90 -5.46
C LEU A 458 15.05 -3.87 -6.22
N SER A 459 13.75 -3.91 -5.87
CA SER A 459 12.75 -4.70 -6.58
C SER A 459 12.69 -4.31 -8.06
N ASN A 460 12.56 -3.01 -8.33
CA ASN A 460 12.47 -2.51 -9.68
C ASN A 460 13.71 -2.87 -10.53
N ASN A 461 14.91 -2.83 -9.93
CA ASN A 461 16.15 -3.18 -10.62
C ASN A 461 16.24 -4.68 -10.94
N SER A 462 15.70 -5.52 -10.09
CA SER A 462 15.70 -6.98 -10.29
C SER A 462 14.65 -7.44 -11.31
N LEU A 463 13.49 -6.75 -11.36
CA LEU A 463 12.33 -7.23 -12.11
C LEU A 463 12.04 -6.47 -13.41
N PHE A 464 12.18 -5.15 -13.46
CA PHE A 464 11.60 -4.37 -14.56
C PHE A 464 12.52 -3.34 -15.22
N ILE A 465 13.40 -2.68 -14.46
CA ILE A 465 14.16 -1.54 -14.97
C ILE A 465 15.46 -1.32 -14.21
N SER A 466 16.58 -1.24 -14.91
CA SER A 466 17.89 -0.99 -14.31
C SER A 466 17.95 0.37 -13.60
N TYR A 467 18.79 0.52 -12.58
CA TYR A 467 18.95 1.73 -11.77
C TYR A 467 19.16 3.00 -12.61
N ASN A 468 19.95 2.94 -13.68
CA ASN A 468 20.23 4.09 -14.55
C ASN A 468 19.02 4.57 -15.35
N ARG A 469 17.95 3.78 -15.43
CA ARG A 469 16.68 4.11 -16.10
C ARG A 469 15.55 4.37 -15.12
N ASN A 470 15.77 4.13 -13.82
CA ASN A 470 14.76 4.32 -12.81
C ASN A 470 14.40 5.80 -12.69
N PRO A 471 13.11 6.17 -12.74
CA PRO A 471 12.70 7.57 -12.75
C PRO A 471 12.73 8.27 -11.38
N LEU A 472 13.07 7.58 -10.29
CA LEU A 472 13.05 8.13 -8.94
C LEU A 472 13.78 9.48 -8.82
N PRO A 473 15.05 9.62 -9.29
CA PRO A 473 15.75 10.90 -9.15
C PRO A 473 15.06 12.03 -9.93
N GLU A 474 14.53 11.73 -11.12
CA GLU A 474 13.77 12.73 -11.89
C GLU A 474 12.47 13.12 -11.19
N TYR A 475 11.73 12.17 -10.60
CA TYR A 475 10.50 12.46 -9.88
C TYR A 475 10.77 13.34 -8.66
N LEU A 476 11.83 13.03 -7.90
CA LEU A 476 12.26 13.85 -6.77
C LEU A 476 12.63 15.28 -7.22
N MET A 477 13.45 15.42 -8.27
CA MET A 477 13.84 16.73 -8.79
C MET A 477 12.64 17.55 -9.27
N LYS A 478 11.67 16.92 -9.92
CA LYS A 478 10.42 17.56 -10.37
C LYS A 478 9.45 17.89 -9.25
N GLY A 479 9.68 17.39 -8.04
CA GLY A 479 8.85 17.65 -6.87
C GLY A 479 7.61 16.75 -6.74
N LEU A 480 7.60 15.58 -7.40
CA LEU A 480 6.55 14.58 -7.15
C LEU A 480 6.67 14.06 -5.72
N ASN A 481 5.56 13.68 -5.13
CA ASN A 481 5.50 13.15 -3.77
C ASN A 481 5.94 11.68 -3.75
N VAL A 482 7.25 11.45 -3.77
CA VAL A 482 7.85 10.11 -3.75
C VAL A 482 8.33 9.72 -2.36
N SER A 483 8.26 8.41 -2.06
CA SER A 483 8.86 7.77 -0.90
C SER A 483 9.58 6.49 -1.31
N LEU A 484 10.48 6.00 -0.46
CA LEU A 484 11.12 4.70 -0.64
C LEU A 484 10.37 3.62 0.15
N SER A 485 10.36 2.42 -0.41
CA SER A 485 9.74 1.23 0.16
C SER A 485 10.51 -0.03 -0.25
N THR A 486 10.27 -1.14 0.40
CA THR A 486 11.07 -2.36 0.22
C THR A 486 10.44 -3.41 -0.67
N ASP A 487 9.11 -3.39 -0.84
CA ASP A 487 8.34 -4.39 -1.59
C ASP A 487 8.48 -5.80 -0.97
N ASP A 488 9.50 -6.56 -1.36
CA ASP A 488 9.75 -7.94 -0.93
C ASP A 488 11.16 -8.11 -0.34
N PRO A 489 11.38 -7.79 0.94
CA PRO A 489 12.69 -7.95 1.57
C PRO A 489 13.30 -9.35 1.45
N LEU A 490 12.48 -10.40 1.49
CA LEU A 490 12.92 -11.78 1.36
C LEU A 490 13.66 -12.05 0.05
N GLN A 491 13.21 -11.43 -1.05
CA GLN A 491 13.75 -11.63 -2.39
C GLN A 491 14.86 -10.64 -2.76
N PHE A 492 14.90 -9.44 -2.15
CA PHE A 492 15.75 -8.37 -2.64
C PHE A 492 16.78 -7.85 -1.63
N HIS A 493 16.57 -8.06 -0.32
CA HIS A 493 17.39 -7.45 0.73
C HIS A 493 18.24 -8.49 1.48
N PHE A 494 19.37 -8.03 2.03
CA PHE A 494 20.32 -8.88 2.73
C PHE A 494 20.39 -8.62 4.24
N THR A 495 19.90 -7.46 4.68
CA THR A 495 19.98 -7.03 6.08
C THR A 495 18.61 -7.09 6.76
N LYS A 496 18.59 -6.98 8.09
CA LYS A 496 17.35 -6.84 8.88
C LYS A 496 16.68 -5.48 8.71
N GLU A 497 17.44 -4.46 8.30
CA GLU A 497 16.97 -3.11 8.09
C GLU A 497 16.76 -2.82 6.60
N ALA A 498 15.83 -3.56 5.99
CA ALA A 498 15.57 -3.51 4.56
C ALA A 498 15.29 -2.08 4.03
N LEU A 499 14.52 -1.28 4.77
CA LEU A 499 14.25 0.10 4.37
C LEU A 499 15.51 0.97 4.39
N MET A 500 16.39 0.79 5.37
CA MET A 500 17.67 1.50 5.42
C MET A 500 18.60 1.07 4.29
N GLU A 501 18.53 -0.19 3.87
CA GLU A 501 19.25 -0.70 2.70
C GLU A 501 18.78 -0.01 1.40
N GLU A 502 17.46 0.17 1.22
CA GLU A 502 16.89 0.94 0.09
C GLU A 502 17.41 2.38 0.08
N PHE A 503 17.36 3.08 1.21
CA PHE A 503 17.88 4.44 1.32
C PHE A 503 19.38 4.52 1.04
N SER A 504 20.15 3.57 1.55
CA SER A 504 21.60 3.50 1.35
C SER A 504 21.96 3.32 -0.13
N ILE A 505 21.29 2.38 -0.80
CA ILE A 505 21.51 2.11 -2.23
C ILE A 505 21.05 3.29 -3.08
N ALA A 506 19.89 3.87 -2.80
CA ALA A 506 19.39 5.04 -3.49
C ALA A 506 20.38 6.22 -3.37
N ALA A 507 20.89 6.49 -2.17
CA ALA A 507 21.90 7.53 -1.94
C ALA A 507 23.20 7.27 -2.72
N GLN A 508 23.66 6.02 -2.74
CA GLN A 508 24.88 5.63 -3.45
C GLN A 508 24.74 5.73 -4.97
N VAL A 509 23.66 5.21 -5.52
CA VAL A 509 23.42 5.13 -6.97
C VAL A 509 23.15 6.53 -7.56
N TRP A 510 22.27 7.30 -6.93
CA TRP A 510 21.80 8.60 -7.47
C TRP A 510 22.40 9.81 -6.78
N LYS A 511 23.34 9.60 -5.85
CA LYS A 511 24.05 10.68 -5.14
C LYS A 511 23.08 11.61 -4.40
N LEU A 512 22.07 11.02 -3.76
CA LEU A 512 21.11 11.78 -2.97
C LEU A 512 21.82 12.42 -1.77
N SER A 513 21.49 13.68 -1.50
CA SER A 513 21.96 14.39 -0.32
C SER A 513 21.24 13.90 0.96
N SER A 514 21.77 14.26 2.12
CA SER A 514 21.08 14.02 3.40
C SER A 514 19.70 14.70 3.44
N CYS A 515 19.58 15.88 2.85
CA CYS A 515 18.32 16.59 2.71
C CYS A 515 17.30 15.83 1.85
N ASP A 516 17.73 15.27 0.71
CA ASP A 516 16.87 14.47 -0.16
C ASP A 516 16.35 13.22 0.55
N MET A 517 17.21 12.53 1.28
CA MET A 517 16.82 11.36 2.07
C MET A 517 15.81 11.71 3.18
N CYS A 518 16.02 12.84 3.87
CA CYS A 518 15.09 13.31 4.89
C CYS A 518 13.74 13.73 4.28
N GLU A 519 13.74 14.34 3.10
CA GLU A 519 12.53 14.69 2.35
C GLU A 519 11.74 13.42 1.97
N LEU A 520 12.40 12.40 1.43
CA LEU A 520 11.78 11.11 1.11
C LEU A 520 11.21 10.41 2.36
N ALA A 521 11.92 10.45 3.49
CA ALA A 521 11.46 9.89 4.75
C ALA A 521 10.22 10.65 5.29
N ARG A 522 10.24 11.99 5.27
CA ARG A 522 9.08 12.81 5.63
C ARG A 522 7.86 12.48 4.76
N ASN A 523 8.06 12.36 3.46
CA ASN A 523 7.00 11.99 2.51
C ASN A 523 6.40 10.63 2.85
N SER A 524 7.20 9.63 3.25
CA SER A 524 6.70 8.32 3.63
C SER A 524 5.77 8.37 4.83
N VAL A 525 6.08 9.21 5.83
CA VAL A 525 5.20 9.42 6.99
C VAL A 525 3.89 10.09 6.58
N LEU A 526 3.96 11.13 5.73
CA LEU A 526 2.76 11.82 5.24
C LEU A 526 1.83 10.90 4.44
N GLN A 527 2.41 10.03 3.59
CA GLN A 527 1.67 9.07 2.77
C GLN A 527 1.08 7.92 3.56
N SER A 528 1.62 7.60 4.74
CA SER A 528 1.21 6.45 5.55
C SER A 528 -0.20 6.61 6.14
N GLY A 529 -0.81 5.51 6.57
CA GLY A 529 -2.11 5.48 7.22
C GLY A 529 -2.06 5.52 8.74
N PHE A 530 -0.92 5.85 9.35
CA PHE A 530 -0.84 6.04 10.80
C PHE A 530 -1.75 7.17 11.28
N GLU A 531 -2.25 7.02 12.50
CA GLU A 531 -3.15 7.99 13.11
C GLU A 531 -2.54 9.40 13.22
N ASP A 532 -3.40 10.39 13.18
CA ASP A 532 -3.02 11.79 13.28
C ASP A 532 -2.21 12.12 14.53
N LYS A 533 -2.64 11.61 15.69
CA LYS A 533 -1.92 11.80 16.95
C LYS A 533 -0.46 11.29 16.91
N VAL A 534 -0.23 10.22 16.16
CA VAL A 534 1.09 9.64 15.95
C VAL A 534 1.92 10.51 15.01
N LYS A 535 1.32 10.96 13.89
CA LYS A 535 1.98 11.86 12.93
C LYS A 535 2.32 13.23 13.56
N ILE A 536 1.45 13.76 14.40
CA ILE A 536 1.73 14.99 15.19
C ILE A 536 3.00 14.79 16.04
N HIS A 537 3.12 13.64 16.70
CA HIS A 537 4.32 13.34 17.48
C HIS A 537 5.58 13.22 16.59
N TRP A 538 5.46 12.63 15.40
CA TRP A 538 6.59 12.39 14.50
C TRP A 538 7.04 13.60 13.68
N LEU A 539 6.12 14.43 13.24
CA LEU A 539 6.35 15.52 12.30
C LEU A 539 6.19 16.93 12.90
N GLY A 540 5.52 17.04 14.04
CA GLY A 540 5.16 18.30 14.67
C GLY A 540 3.68 18.61 14.65
N PRO A 541 3.19 19.51 15.54
CA PRO A 541 1.76 19.77 15.72
C PRO A 541 1.09 20.40 14.49
N SER A 542 1.83 21.18 13.73
CA SER A 542 1.33 21.88 12.54
C SER A 542 1.58 21.15 11.23
N TYR A 543 1.95 19.85 11.25
CA TYR A 543 2.40 19.11 10.06
C TYR A 543 1.42 19.13 8.86
N ARG A 544 0.15 19.47 9.10
CA ARG A 544 -0.89 19.58 8.08
C ARG A 544 -0.92 20.93 7.36
N GLU A 545 -0.25 21.93 7.92
CA GLU A 545 -0.16 23.23 7.30
C GLU A 545 0.82 23.22 6.13
N GLU A 546 0.55 24.06 5.15
CA GLU A 546 1.40 24.14 3.96
C GLU A 546 2.65 25.00 4.22
N GLY A 547 3.70 24.69 3.47
CA GLY A 547 4.95 25.45 3.53
C GLY A 547 5.73 25.24 4.83
N VAL A 548 6.50 26.24 5.20
CA VAL A 548 7.41 26.22 6.36
C VAL A 548 6.64 26.08 7.68
N THR A 549 5.44 26.65 7.78
CA THR A 549 4.61 26.54 8.99
C THR A 549 4.30 25.09 9.36
N GLY A 550 4.16 24.22 8.36
CA GLY A 550 3.91 22.78 8.57
C GLY A 550 5.16 21.93 8.78
N ASN A 551 6.36 22.55 8.88
CA ASN A 551 7.60 21.83 9.04
C ASN A 551 8.17 22.02 10.45
N ASP A 552 8.72 20.97 11.00
CA ASP A 552 9.52 21.00 12.25
C ASP A 552 10.87 20.34 11.96
N VAL A 553 11.88 21.16 11.67
CA VAL A 553 13.24 20.70 11.35
C VAL A 553 13.83 19.81 12.45
N SER A 554 13.46 20.08 13.71
CA SER A 554 13.92 19.29 14.85
C SER A 554 13.39 17.85 14.84
N ARG A 555 12.33 17.57 14.09
CA ARG A 555 11.68 16.25 13.97
C ARG A 555 11.96 15.59 12.62
N THR A 556 11.81 16.35 11.55
CA THR A 556 11.93 15.85 10.17
C THR A 556 13.35 15.89 9.62
N ASN A 557 14.19 16.77 10.17
CA ASN A 557 15.50 17.14 9.66
C ASN A 557 15.48 17.61 8.18
N VAL A 558 14.28 18.03 7.69
CA VAL A 558 14.14 18.69 6.39
C VAL A 558 14.29 20.19 6.60
N PRO A 559 15.27 20.85 5.95
CA PRO A 559 15.49 22.29 6.10
C PRO A 559 14.27 23.12 5.66
N ASP A 560 13.99 24.19 6.38
CA ASP A 560 12.91 25.11 6.03
C ASP A 560 13.10 25.75 4.65
N ILE A 561 14.32 25.98 4.24
CA ILE A 561 14.64 26.50 2.91
C ILE A 561 14.24 25.51 1.79
N ARG A 562 14.33 24.19 2.02
CA ARG A 562 13.85 23.16 1.08
C ARG A 562 12.32 23.16 1.01
N VAL A 563 11.65 23.22 2.16
CA VAL A 563 10.19 23.24 2.24
C VAL A 563 9.62 24.50 1.61
N SER A 564 10.21 25.67 1.89
CA SER A 564 9.84 26.94 1.25
C SER A 564 9.94 26.86 -0.27
N TYR A 565 11.06 26.35 -0.77
CA TYR A 565 11.28 26.17 -2.21
C TYR A 565 10.18 25.29 -2.85
N ARG A 566 9.87 24.13 -2.23
CA ARG A 566 8.83 23.20 -2.72
C ARG A 566 7.45 23.87 -2.77
N TYR A 567 7.13 24.58 -1.69
CA TYR A 567 5.84 25.28 -1.58
C TYR A 567 5.73 26.41 -2.59
N GLU A 568 6.73 27.29 -2.69
CA GLU A 568 6.76 28.41 -3.65
C GLU A 568 6.68 27.91 -5.10
N ALA A 569 7.40 26.83 -5.44
CA ALA A 569 7.33 26.23 -6.76
C ALA A 569 5.93 25.72 -7.10
N MET A 570 5.22 25.11 -6.14
CA MET A 570 3.83 24.65 -6.30
C MET A 570 2.86 25.83 -6.48
N VAL A 571 2.98 26.86 -5.64
CA VAL A 571 2.14 28.07 -5.72
C VAL A 571 2.33 28.76 -7.07
N ASP A 572 3.55 28.87 -7.55
CA ASP A 572 3.87 29.44 -8.88
C ASP A 572 3.16 28.65 -10.01
N GLU A 573 3.23 27.31 -9.97
CA GLU A 573 2.60 26.45 -10.98
C GLU A 573 1.06 26.60 -10.95
N LEU A 574 0.46 26.55 -9.78
CA LEU A 574 -0.99 26.72 -9.62
C LEU A 574 -1.43 28.11 -10.06
N THR A 575 -0.67 29.15 -9.68
CA THR A 575 -0.96 30.54 -10.09
C THR A 575 -0.93 30.70 -11.60
N ASN A 576 0.08 30.11 -12.27
CA ASN A 576 0.17 30.16 -13.73
C ASN A 576 -1.01 29.47 -14.41
N LEU A 577 -1.45 28.30 -13.89
CA LEU A 577 -2.61 27.58 -14.41
C LEU A 577 -3.91 28.33 -14.23
N PHE A 578 -4.09 29.01 -13.09
CA PHE A 578 -5.32 29.78 -12.84
C PHE A 578 -5.37 31.09 -13.64
N ARG A 579 -4.23 31.76 -13.86
CA ARG A 579 -4.15 32.96 -14.71
C ARG A 579 -4.57 32.70 -16.16
N THR A 580 -4.18 31.55 -16.73
CA THR A 580 -4.56 31.16 -18.10
C THR A 580 -6.04 30.84 -18.26
N LYS A 581 -6.79 30.66 -17.17
CA LYS A 581 -8.23 30.43 -17.22
C LYS A 581 -9.03 31.72 -17.50
N HIS A 582 -8.41 32.88 -17.34
CA HIS A 582 -9.04 34.21 -17.54
C HIS A 582 -8.61 34.85 -18.86
N LEU A 583 -7.80 34.19 -19.67
CA LEU A 583 -7.47 34.52 -21.06
C LEU A 583 -8.28 33.64 -22.04
#